data_45252d7c80ae2ae0196e63f380628f2c
#
_entry.id   45252d7c80ae2ae0196e63f380628f2c
#
_cell.length_a   1.000
_cell.length_b   1.000
_cell.length_c   1.000
_cell.angle_alpha   90.00
_cell.angle_beta   90.00
_cell.angle_gamma   90.00
#
_symmetry.space_group_name_H-M   'P 1'
#
loop_
_entity.id
_entity.type
_entity.pdbx_description
1 polymer ?
#
loop_
_entity_poly.entity_id
_entity_poly.type
_entity_poly.pdbx_seq_one_letter_code
_entity_poly.pdbx_strand_id
1 'polypeptide(L)'
;NEQATGWSIKNGFYVPNGNIDIREYHIRRVRRGANLSLDFRPSADDELFIRSSYNHFSDTEQRSRMLFASQASSATPTSNDLGTVVNRSVTVDVKYRTEDTNIWTVSGGGNHQRGDLKIDWVAAFSHADLKDPFRFEPAFRSGNTTFSYDYSNQEQPIMSGAYQSLALTAYRVNAIRLRMSEHTD
;
A
#
# COMPACT_ATOMS: atom_id res chain seq x y z
N ASN A 1 -8.85 5.73 -4.23
CA ASN A 1 -9.67 5.02 -3.24
C ASN A 1 -10.09 5.98 -2.16
N GLU A 2 -11.39 6.17 -2.04
CA GLU A 2 -12.03 7.12 -1.16
C GLU A 2 -12.84 6.35 -0.14
N GLN A 3 -12.74 6.72 1.11
CA GLN A 3 -13.51 6.10 2.18
C GLN A 3 -13.93 7.17 3.17
N ALA A 4 -15.25 7.35 3.34
CA ALA A 4 -15.77 7.92 4.57
C ALA A 4 -15.75 6.84 5.65
N THR A 5 -15.16 7.13 6.80
CA THR A 5 -15.03 6.17 7.90
C THR A 5 -16.32 5.90 8.65
N GLY A 6 -17.40 6.60 8.31
CA GLY A 6 -18.74 6.36 8.85
C GLY A 6 -19.78 7.32 8.27
N TRP A 7 -21.03 6.91 8.35
CA TRP A 7 -22.19 7.68 7.94
C TRP A 7 -23.21 7.72 9.07
N SER A 8 -23.96 8.80 9.16
CA SER A 8 -25.10 8.96 10.07
C SER A 8 -26.28 9.58 9.32
N ILE A 9 -27.46 9.54 9.90
CA ILE A 9 -28.64 10.21 9.34
C ILE A 9 -28.88 11.50 10.13
N LYS A 10 -29.06 12.61 9.41
CA LYS A 10 -29.42 13.90 9.96
C LYS A 10 -30.48 14.54 9.07
N ASN A 11 -31.62 14.92 9.65
CA ASN A 11 -32.77 15.48 8.93
C ASN A 11 -33.25 14.59 7.76
N GLY A 12 -33.15 13.27 7.90
CA GLY A 12 -33.58 12.30 6.87
C GLY A 12 -32.55 12.06 5.75
N PHE A 13 -31.37 12.70 5.77
CA PHE A 13 -30.31 12.55 4.79
C PHE A 13 -29.08 11.90 5.37
N TYR A 14 -28.30 11.20 4.55
CA TYR A 14 -27.00 10.69 4.94
C TYR A 14 -25.98 11.83 5.06
N VAL A 15 -25.19 11.80 6.15
CA VAL A 15 -24.09 12.76 6.38
C VAL A 15 -22.83 12.01 6.79
N PRO A 16 -21.65 12.49 6.39
CA PRO A 16 -20.38 11.87 6.82
C PRO A 16 -20.19 12.09 8.32
N ASN A 17 -19.92 10.99 9.05
CA ASN A 17 -19.65 10.97 10.47
C ASN A 17 -18.33 10.25 10.74
N GLY A 18 -17.26 10.93 10.50
CA GLY A 18 -15.89 10.42 10.53
C GLY A 18 -15.03 11.22 9.56
N ASN A 19 -13.96 10.63 9.08
CA ASN A 19 -13.09 11.29 8.11
C ASN A 19 -13.50 10.91 6.67
N ILE A 20 -13.44 11.90 5.78
CA ILE A 20 -13.46 11.66 4.33
C ILE A 20 -12.00 11.63 3.89
N ASP A 21 -11.58 10.53 3.30
CA ASP A 21 -10.18 10.24 2.97
C ASP A 21 -10.02 10.10 1.45
N ILE A 22 -9.41 11.10 0.83
CA ILE A 22 -9.14 11.13 -0.62
C ILE A 22 -7.65 10.87 -0.81
N ARG A 23 -7.32 9.87 -1.64
CA ARG A 23 -5.95 9.42 -1.89
C ARG A 23 -5.65 9.30 -3.36
N GLU A 24 -4.47 9.76 -3.71
CA GLU A 24 -3.87 9.55 -5.02
C GLU A 24 -2.56 8.77 -4.85
N TYR A 25 -2.36 7.75 -5.68
CA TYR A 25 -1.19 6.87 -5.62
C TYR A 25 -0.44 6.92 -6.95
N HIS A 26 0.85 7.13 -6.84
CA HIS A 26 1.80 6.88 -7.91
C HIS A 26 2.71 5.73 -7.48
N ILE A 27 2.55 4.58 -8.12
CA ILE A 27 3.26 3.35 -7.74
C ILE A 27 4.08 2.88 -8.94
N ARG A 28 5.37 2.63 -8.70
CA ARG A 28 6.26 1.99 -9.63
C ARG A 28 6.73 0.66 -9.06
N ARG A 29 6.41 -0.43 -9.75
CA ARG A 29 6.81 -1.79 -9.39
C ARG A 29 7.78 -2.33 -10.41
N VAL A 30 8.89 -2.86 -9.94
CA VAL A 30 9.90 -3.51 -10.77
C VAL A 30 10.06 -4.93 -10.27
N ARG A 31 9.97 -5.89 -11.20
CA ARG A 31 10.24 -7.30 -10.92
C ARG A 31 11.35 -7.79 -11.84
N ARG A 32 12.31 -8.49 -11.28
CA ARG A 32 13.40 -9.12 -12.01
C ARG A 32 13.53 -10.54 -11.49
N GLY A 33 13.72 -11.50 -12.39
CA GLY A 33 13.89 -12.88 -12.02
C GLY A 33 14.85 -13.59 -12.97
N ALA A 34 15.54 -14.56 -12.44
CA ALA A 34 16.39 -15.47 -13.20
C ALA A 34 16.23 -16.88 -12.64
N ASN A 35 16.19 -17.87 -13.54
CA ASN A 35 16.13 -19.27 -13.19
C ASN A 35 17.25 -20.02 -13.89
N LEU A 36 17.84 -20.97 -13.19
CA LEU A 36 18.82 -21.91 -13.72
C LEU A 36 18.35 -23.32 -13.44
N SER A 37 18.33 -24.17 -14.46
CA SER A 37 18.02 -25.61 -14.36
C SER A 37 19.10 -26.39 -15.09
N LEU A 38 19.71 -27.30 -14.36
CA LEU A 38 20.69 -28.23 -14.88
C LEU A 38 20.26 -29.65 -14.56
N ASP A 39 20.24 -30.51 -15.56
CA ASP A 39 20.00 -31.93 -15.43
C ASP A 39 21.23 -32.69 -15.95
N PHE A 40 21.67 -33.65 -15.18
CA PHE A 40 22.81 -34.47 -15.51
C PHE A 40 22.46 -35.96 -15.34
N ARG A 41 22.68 -36.74 -16.40
CA ARG A 41 22.45 -38.20 -16.43
C ARG A 41 23.76 -38.93 -16.61
N PRO A 42 24.45 -39.31 -15.53
CA PRO A 42 25.71 -40.03 -15.63
C PRO A 42 25.54 -41.45 -16.15
N SER A 43 24.37 -42.06 -15.98
CA SER A 43 24.02 -43.37 -16.49
C SER A 43 22.54 -43.47 -16.87
N ALA A 44 22.10 -44.60 -17.37
CA ALA A 44 20.66 -44.88 -17.62
C ALA A 44 19.85 -44.95 -16.32
N ASP A 45 20.50 -45.28 -15.23
CA ASP A 45 19.88 -45.55 -13.93
C ASP A 45 20.06 -44.38 -12.94
N ASP A 46 20.78 -43.31 -13.33
CA ASP A 46 21.08 -42.16 -12.46
C ASP A 46 20.72 -40.85 -13.13
N GLU A 47 19.96 -40.03 -12.42
CA GLU A 47 19.67 -38.66 -12.81
C GLU A 47 19.92 -37.75 -11.63
N LEU A 48 20.61 -36.65 -11.87
CA LEU A 48 20.88 -35.59 -10.91
C LEU A 48 20.36 -34.26 -11.47
N PHE A 49 19.90 -33.39 -10.58
CA PHE A 49 19.48 -32.06 -10.99
C PHE A 49 19.90 -30.99 -10.01
N ILE A 50 20.09 -29.77 -10.52
CA ILE A 50 20.18 -28.53 -9.76
C ILE A 50 19.16 -27.56 -10.33
N ARG A 51 18.41 -26.92 -9.44
CA ARG A 51 17.46 -25.86 -9.73
C ARG A 51 17.79 -24.66 -8.88
N SER A 52 17.84 -23.50 -9.47
CA SER A 52 18.03 -22.24 -8.75
C SER A 52 17.10 -21.17 -9.30
N SER A 53 16.58 -20.34 -8.42
CA SER A 53 15.84 -19.13 -8.82
C SER A 53 16.25 -17.93 -7.97
N TYR A 54 16.29 -16.77 -8.61
CA TYR A 54 16.43 -15.48 -7.98
C TYR A 54 15.27 -14.59 -8.40
N ASN A 55 14.63 -13.94 -7.44
CA ASN A 55 13.56 -12.99 -7.67
C ASN A 55 13.81 -11.73 -6.86
N HIS A 56 13.79 -10.61 -7.54
CA HIS A 56 13.84 -9.28 -6.94
C HIS A 56 12.55 -8.52 -7.25
N PHE A 57 11.96 -7.93 -6.23
CA PHE A 57 10.79 -7.07 -6.32
C PHE A 57 11.08 -5.75 -5.63
N SER A 58 10.84 -4.64 -6.33
CA SER A 58 10.94 -3.29 -5.78
C SER A 58 9.62 -2.56 -5.98
N ASP A 59 9.09 -1.98 -4.92
CA ASP A 59 7.87 -1.16 -4.89
C ASP A 59 8.22 0.23 -4.39
N THR A 60 8.12 1.22 -5.27
CA THR A 60 8.25 2.64 -4.91
C THR A 60 6.87 3.28 -4.96
N GLU A 61 6.41 3.78 -3.83
CA GLU A 61 5.10 4.39 -3.66
C GLU A 61 5.24 5.86 -3.27
N GLN A 62 4.57 6.70 -4.02
CA GLN A 62 4.23 8.05 -3.61
C GLN A 62 2.72 8.13 -3.47
N ARG A 63 2.24 8.48 -2.28
CA ARG A 63 0.82 8.71 -1.98
C ARG A 63 0.62 10.14 -1.54
N SER A 64 -0.29 10.85 -2.16
CA SER A 64 -0.86 12.10 -1.67
C SER A 64 -2.21 11.81 -1.03
N ARG A 65 -2.48 12.38 0.13
CA ARG A 65 -3.74 12.20 0.85
C ARG A 65 -4.27 13.54 1.36
N MET A 66 -5.58 13.75 1.19
CA MET A 66 -6.34 14.78 1.86
C MET A 66 -7.37 14.12 2.77
N LEU A 67 -7.30 14.42 4.06
CA LEU A 67 -8.20 13.92 5.09
C LEU A 67 -9.08 15.06 5.59
N PHE A 68 -10.35 15.01 5.28
CA PHE A 68 -11.35 15.98 5.73
C PHE A 68 -12.01 15.45 7.00
N ALA A 69 -11.75 16.10 8.12
CA ALA A 69 -12.41 15.72 9.36
C ALA A 69 -13.91 16.06 9.28
N SER A 70 -14.77 15.13 9.61
CA SER A 70 -16.22 15.34 9.63
C SER A 70 -16.86 14.72 10.87
N GLN A 71 -18.00 15.24 11.23
CA GLN A 71 -18.86 14.75 12.31
C GLN A 71 -20.30 15.12 11.95
N ALA A 72 -21.25 14.23 12.21
CA ALA A 72 -22.66 14.47 11.90
C ALA A 72 -23.21 15.78 12.48
N SER A 73 -22.73 16.17 13.67
CA SER A 73 -23.12 17.45 14.31
C SER A 73 -22.68 18.67 13.52
N SER A 74 -21.54 18.61 12.83
CA SER A 74 -20.96 19.72 12.03
C SER A 74 -21.37 19.67 10.55
N ALA A 75 -22.02 18.59 10.11
CA ALA A 75 -22.51 18.45 8.75
C ALA A 75 -23.93 18.99 8.61
N THR A 76 -24.18 19.67 7.50
CA THR A 76 -25.51 20.13 7.08
C THR A 76 -25.78 19.58 5.69
N PRO A 77 -26.64 18.55 5.57
CA PRO A 77 -26.98 17.97 4.29
C PRO A 77 -27.91 18.87 3.48
N THR A 78 -27.76 18.85 2.18
CA THR A 78 -28.70 19.44 1.21
C THR A 78 -29.47 18.32 0.49
N SER A 79 -28.86 17.16 0.33
CA SER A 79 -29.44 15.92 -0.19
C SER A 79 -28.71 14.72 0.44
N ASN A 80 -29.00 13.50 -0.03
CA ASN A 80 -28.25 12.30 0.39
C ASN A 80 -26.77 12.34 -0.01
N ASP A 81 -26.45 13.07 -1.08
CA ASP A 81 -25.10 13.08 -1.66
C ASP A 81 -24.39 14.42 -1.49
N LEU A 82 -25.13 15.48 -1.12
CA LEU A 82 -24.62 16.84 -1.06
C LEU A 82 -24.76 17.45 0.33
N GLY A 83 -23.76 18.20 0.73
CA GLY A 83 -23.84 18.96 1.97
C GLY A 83 -22.59 19.76 2.28
N THR A 84 -22.60 20.40 3.45
CA THR A 84 -21.52 21.25 3.94
C THR A 84 -21.12 20.80 5.33
N VAL A 85 -19.83 20.81 5.60
CA VAL A 85 -19.24 20.54 6.92
C VAL A 85 -18.55 21.81 7.39
N VAL A 86 -18.92 22.27 8.58
CA VAL A 86 -18.39 23.53 9.16
C VAL A 86 -17.48 23.23 10.34
N ASN A 87 -16.53 24.14 10.55
CA ASN A 87 -15.64 24.17 11.72
C ASN A 87 -14.85 22.84 11.90
N ARG A 88 -14.28 22.34 10.82
CA ARG A 88 -13.47 21.13 10.80
C ARG A 88 -12.15 21.34 10.04
N SER A 89 -11.14 20.57 10.43
CA SER A 89 -9.81 20.68 9.82
C SER A 89 -9.67 19.77 8.59
N VAL A 90 -8.75 20.18 7.74
CA VAL A 90 -8.24 19.35 6.63
C VAL A 90 -6.79 19.00 6.94
N THR A 91 -6.44 17.73 6.79
CA THR A 91 -5.06 17.25 6.90
C THR A 91 -4.58 16.83 5.53
N VAL A 92 -3.41 17.33 5.15
CA VAL A 92 -2.71 16.92 3.92
C VAL A 92 -1.49 16.13 4.35
N ASP A 93 -1.33 14.94 3.82
CA ASP A 93 -0.10 14.16 4.01
C ASP A 93 0.39 13.56 2.70
N VAL A 94 1.68 13.32 2.68
CA VAL A 94 2.36 12.63 1.59
C VAL A 94 3.10 11.45 2.20
N LYS A 95 3.09 10.32 1.51
CA LYS A 95 3.92 9.18 1.84
C LYS A 95 4.86 8.87 0.69
N TYR A 96 6.14 8.79 1.00
CA TYR A 96 7.16 8.23 0.13
C TYR A 96 7.66 6.95 0.77
N ARG A 97 7.62 5.85 0.04
CA ARG A 97 8.09 4.55 0.51
C ARG A 97 8.82 3.83 -0.62
N THR A 98 9.91 3.18 -0.27
CA THR A 98 10.54 2.17 -1.11
C THR A 98 10.60 0.87 -0.30
N GLU A 99 10.22 -0.24 -0.91
CA GLU A 99 10.24 -1.57 -0.33
C GLU A 99 10.89 -2.51 -1.34
N ASP A 100 11.94 -3.18 -0.91
CA ASP A 100 12.71 -4.11 -1.74
C ASP A 100 12.66 -5.51 -1.13
N THR A 101 12.32 -6.50 -1.94
CA THR A 101 12.30 -7.90 -1.55
C THR A 101 13.20 -8.69 -2.48
N ASN A 102 14.09 -9.49 -1.92
CA ASN A 102 14.90 -10.45 -2.64
C ASN A 102 14.57 -11.85 -2.13
N ILE A 103 14.38 -12.78 -3.03
CA ILE A 103 14.20 -14.19 -2.71
C ILE A 103 15.10 -14.99 -3.63
N TRP A 104 15.90 -15.85 -3.08
CA TRP A 104 16.62 -16.82 -3.85
C TRP A 104 16.47 -18.22 -3.27
N THR A 105 16.39 -19.19 -4.15
CA THR A 105 16.28 -20.60 -3.81
C THR A 105 17.30 -21.41 -4.59
N VAL A 106 17.76 -22.47 -3.98
CA VAL A 106 18.54 -23.49 -4.66
C VAL A 106 18.04 -24.86 -4.18
N SER A 107 17.89 -25.79 -5.08
CA SER A 107 17.60 -27.18 -4.77
C SER A 107 18.43 -28.09 -5.65
N GLY A 108 18.78 -29.22 -5.10
CA GLY A 108 19.44 -30.30 -5.80
C GLY A 108 18.84 -31.62 -5.40
N GLY A 109 18.80 -32.56 -6.32
CA GLY A 109 18.23 -33.87 -6.08
C GLY A 109 18.71 -34.89 -7.09
N GLY A 110 18.23 -36.10 -6.90
CA GLY A 110 18.53 -37.18 -7.81
C GLY A 110 17.58 -38.35 -7.71
N ASN A 111 17.52 -39.09 -8.79
CA ASN A 111 16.81 -40.34 -8.93
C ASN A 111 17.83 -41.44 -9.28
N HIS A 112 17.76 -42.54 -8.56
CA HIS A 112 18.70 -43.64 -8.70
C HIS A 112 17.94 -44.96 -8.75
N GLN A 113 18.23 -45.80 -9.75
CA GLN A 113 17.70 -47.14 -9.88
C GLN A 113 18.81 -48.16 -9.62
N ARG A 114 18.56 -49.12 -8.71
CA ARG A 114 19.49 -50.20 -8.41
C ARG A 114 18.72 -51.52 -8.31
N GLY A 115 18.60 -52.21 -9.44
CA GLY A 115 17.68 -53.35 -9.55
C GLY A 115 16.25 -52.92 -9.30
N ASP A 116 15.59 -53.56 -8.34
CA ASP A 116 14.23 -53.23 -7.93
C ASP A 116 14.12 -52.04 -6.97
N LEU A 117 15.26 -51.53 -6.49
CA LEU A 117 15.30 -50.40 -5.56
C LEU A 117 15.34 -49.10 -6.34
N LYS A 118 14.40 -48.20 -6.04
CA LYS A 118 14.37 -46.82 -6.54
C LYS A 118 14.56 -45.85 -5.37
N ILE A 119 15.49 -44.93 -5.51
CA ILE A 119 15.81 -43.91 -4.51
C ILE A 119 15.65 -42.54 -5.16
N ASP A 120 14.73 -41.70 -4.60
CA ASP A 120 14.51 -40.33 -4.96
C ASP A 120 14.86 -39.44 -3.75
N TRP A 121 15.63 -38.39 -3.97
CA TRP A 121 15.97 -37.43 -2.91
C TRP A 121 16.03 -36.01 -3.43
N VAL A 122 15.71 -35.05 -2.56
CA VAL A 122 15.79 -33.60 -2.82
C VAL A 122 16.29 -32.92 -1.57
N ALA A 123 17.22 -32.00 -1.75
CA ALA A 123 17.62 -31.01 -0.75
C ALA A 123 17.36 -29.60 -1.29
N ALA A 124 16.84 -28.71 -0.47
CA ALA A 124 16.53 -27.35 -0.87
C ALA A 124 16.94 -26.34 0.21
N PHE A 125 17.37 -25.18 -0.24
CA PHE A 125 17.63 -24.02 0.60
C PHE A 125 16.91 -22.81 0.00
N SER A 126 16.34 -21.97 0.86
CA SER A 126 15.69 -20.72 0.47
C SER A 126 16.11 -19.60 1.42
N HIS A 127 16.27 -18.42 0.89
CA HIS A 127 16.59 -17.22 1.67
C HIS A 127 15.74 -16.06 1.12
N ALA A 128 15.19 -15.27 2.03
CA ALA A 128 14.42 -14.08 1.71
C ALA A 128 14.87 -12.89 2.55
N ASP A 129 15.01 -11.73 1.93
CA ASP A 129 15.17 -10.47 2.64
C ASP A 129 14.15 -9.45 2.19
N LEU A 130 13.60 -8.70 3.14
CA LEU A 130 12.70 -7.58 2.96
C LEU A 130 13.35 -6.34 3.57
N LYS A 131 13.49 -5.30 2.77
CA LYS A 131 14.01 -4.01 3.20
C LYS A 131 12.98 -2.92 2.93
N ASP A 132 12.74 -2.08 3.92
CA ASP A 132 12.05 -0.79 3.80
C ASP A 132 13.09 0.32 4.04
N PRO A 133 13.96 0.58 3.03
CA PRO A 133 15.12 1.45 3.21
C PRO A 133 14.74 2.91 3.42
N PHE A 134 13.54 3.27 2.98
CA PHE A 134 13.07 4.63 3.10
C PHE A 134 11.56 4.70 3.15
N ARG A 135 11.06 5.26 4.27
CA ARG A 135 9.65 5.62 4.42
C ARG A 135 9.56 6.96 5.13
N PHE A 136 8.99 7.95 4.47
CA PHE A 136 8.82 9.30 4.97
C PHE A 136 7.37 9.74 4.81
N GLU A 137 6.73 10.14 5.91
CA GLU A 137 5.32 10.52 5.94
C GLU A 137 5.13 11.83 6.73
N PRO A 138 5.30 13.00 6.10
CA PRO A 138 4.93 14.26 6.69
C PRO A 138 3.42 14.48 6.58
N ALA A 139 2.81 15.01 7.62
CA ALA A 139 1.42 15.39 7.67
C ALA A 139 1.25 16.82 8.21
N PHE A 140 0.42 17.60 7.54
CA PHE A 140 0.14 18.98 7.86
C PHE A 140 -1.37 19.16 8.05
N ARG A 141 -1.77 19.85 9.09
CA ARG A 141 -3.17 20.07 9.44
C ARG A 141 -3.50 21.54 9.42
N SER A 142 -4.61 21.91 8.77
CA SER A 142 -5.18 23.25 8.80
C SER A 142 -5.80 23.56 10.17
N GLY A 143 -6.04 24.83 10.45
CA GLY A 143 -7.07 25.24 11.40
C GLY A 143 -8.46 24.79 10.97
N ASN A 144 -9.46 25.12 11.75
CA ASN A 144 -10.84 24.81 11.40
C ASN A 144 -11.29 25.65 10.20
N THR A 145 -11.93 25.01 9.26
CA THR A 145 -12.43 25.57 8.01
C THR A 145 -13.80 24.99 7.67
N THR A 146 -14.36 25.42 6.55
CA THR A 146 -15.63 24.94 6.02
C THR A 146 -15.39 24.33 4.64
N PHE A 147 -16.01 23.21 4.37
CA PHE A 147 -15.97 22.56 3.07
C PHE A 147 -17.32 21.93 2.72
N SER A 148 -17.61 21.82 1.44
CA SER A 148 -18.75 21.10 0.89
C SER A 148 -18.29 19.78 0.33
N TYR A 149 -19.16 18.79 0.42
CA TYR A 149 -18.97 17.47 -0.19
C TYR A 149 -20.04 17.20 -1.23
N ASP A 150 -19.66 16.52 -2.29
CA ASP A 150 -20.53 16.02 -3.35
C ASP A 150 -20.16 14.57 -3.66
N TYR A 151 -21.06 13.66 -3.29
CA TYR A 151 -20.98 12.22 -3.52
C TYR A 151 -21.91 11.74 -4.64
N SER A 152 -22.40 12.64 -5.49
CA SER A 152 -23.24 12.27 -6.65
C SER A 152 -22.51 11.29 -7.57
N ASN A 153 -21.17 11.38 -7.63
CA ASN A 153 -20.31 10.33 -8.14
C ASN A 153 -19.55 9.71 -6.97
N GLN A 154 -19.98 8.52 -6.54
CA GLN A 154 -19.36 7.82 -5.40
C GLN A 154 -17.93 7.33 -5.66
N GLU A 155 -17.53 7.17 -6.93
CA GLU A 155 -16.16 6.78 -7.30
C GLU A 155 -15.20 7.98 -7.28
N GLN A 156 -15.72 9.20 -7.43
CA GLN A 156 -14.96 10.44 -7.50
C GLN A 156 -15.68 11.58 -6.77
N PRO A 157 -15.85 11.52 -5.43
CA PRO A 157 -16.48 12.61 -4.69
C PRO A 157 -15.66 13.90 -4.80
N ILE A 158 -16.37 15.00 -4.88
CA ILE A 158 -15.79 16.33 -5.02
C ILE A 158 -15.87 17.05 -3.67
N MET A 159 -14.71 17.51 -3.21
CA MET A 159 -14.60 18.40 -2.06
C MET A 159 -14.31 19.81 -2.53
N SER A 160 -15.03 20.80 -2.02
CA SER A 160 -14.84 22.21 -2.38
C SER A 160 -14.99 23.11 -1.14
N GLY A 161 -14.55 24.34 -1.24
CA GLY A 161 -14.80 25.35 -0.20
C GLY A 161 -13.56 26.10 0.28
N ALA A 162 -13.67 26.74 1.43
CA ALA A 162 -12.68 27.68 1.93
C ALA A 162 -11.27 27.11 2.13
N TYR A 163 -11.13 25.80 2.34
CA TYR A 163 -9.81 25.16 2.49
C TYR A 163 -8.92 25.30 1.24
N GLN A 164 -9.50 25.44 0.05
CA GLN A 164 -8.77 25.58 -1.22
C GLN A 164 -8.04 26.93 -1.33
N SER A 165 -8.49 27.93 -0.61
CA SER A 165 -7.88 29.28 -0.56
C SER A 165 -7.00 29.50 0.67
N LEU A 166 -6.81 28.48 1.51
CA LEU A 166 -5.94 28.61 2.68
C LEU A 166 -4.48 28.78 2.26
N ALA A 167 -3.84 29.80 2.80
CA ALA A 167 -2.40 29.96 2.63
C ALA A 167 -1.64 28.79 3.28
N LEU A 168 -0.46 28.45 2.77
CA LEU A 168 0.37 27.39 3.34
C LEU A 168 0.68 27.63 4.83
N THR A 169 0.76 28.89 5.27
CA THR A 169 0.95 29.29 6.66
C THR A 169 -0.21 28.91 7.59
N ALA A 170 -1.38 28.59 7.04
CA ALA A 170 -2.54 28.10 7.80
C ALA A 170 -2.40 26.62 8.19
N TYR A 171 -1.46 25.91 7.58
CA TYR A 171 -1.17 24.52 7.88
C TYR A 171 0.00 24.42 8.87
N ARG A 172 -0.16 23.55 9.85
CA ARG A 172 0.87 23.26 10.85
C ARG A 172 1.29 21.81 10.75
N VAL A 173 2.54 21.54 11.07
CA VAL A 173 3.04 20.16 11.17
C VAL A 173 2.17 19.41 12.18
N ASN A 174 1.54 18.34 11.74
CA ASN A 174 0.71 17.45 12.57
C ASN A 174 1.50 16.20 12.98
N ALA A 175 2.26 15.65 12.05
CA ALA A 175 3.14 14.51 12.30
C ALA A 175 4.25 14.46 11.25
N ILE A 176 5.38 13.92 11.64
CA ILE A 176 6.44 13.49 10.73
C ILE A 176 6.82 12.08 11.15
N ARG A 177 6.73 11.12 10.23
CA ARG A 177 7.15 9.75 10.46
C ARG A 177 8.29 9.42 9.50
N LEU A 178 9.36 8.92 10.07
CA LEU A 178 10.48 8.34 9.33
C LEU A 178 10.66 6.91 9.83
N ARG A 179 10.76 5.97 8.91
CA ARG A 179 10.99 4.56 9.22
C ARG A 179 11.97 3.98 8.22
N MET A 180 12.88 3.17 8.74
CA MET A 180 13.73 2.27 7.99
C MET A 180 13.71 0.93 8.70
N SER A 181 13.54 -0.14 7.98
CA SER A 181 13.55 -1.50 8.55
C SER A 181 14.13 -2.51 7.56
N GLU A 182 14.75 -3.53 8.11
CA GLU A 182 15.25 -4.69 7.39
C GLU A 182 14.83 -5.95 8.15
N HIS A 183 14.36 -6.94 7.41
CA HIS A 183 13.98 -8.24 7.91
C HIS A 183 14.59 -9.30 6.99
N THR A 184 15.21 -10.33 7.58
CA THR A 184 15.92 -11.41 6.86
C THR A 184 15.51 -12.75 7.46
N ASP A 185 15.09 -13.70 6.60
CA ASP A 185 14.71 -15.07 6.92
C ASP A 185 15.54 -16.07 6.12
#